data_422f583d68778e6989b6b6cae59ed98f
#
_entry.id   422f583d68778e6989b6b6cae59ed98f
#
_cell.length_a   1.000
_cell.length_b   1.000
_cell.length_c   1.000
_cell.angle_alpha   90.00
_cell.angle_beta   90.00
_cell.angle_gamma   90.00
#
_symmetry.space_group_name_H-M   'P 1'
#
loop_
_entity.id
_entity.type
_entity.pdbx_description
1 polymer ?
#
loop_
_entity_poly.entity_id
_entity_poly.type
_entity_poly.pdbx_seq_one_letter_code
_entity_poly.pdbx_strand_id
1 'polypeptide(L)' 'TPEKASRAYDANRDGFVIAGGGAVVVVEELEHALARGAKIYAEIVGYGATSDGYDMVAPSGEGAERCMKQAMAT' A
#
# COMPACT_ATOMS: atom_id res chain seq x y z
N THR A 1 25.23 5.78 -6.34
CA THR A 1 24.73 6.37 -7.58
C THR A 1 23.30 6.86 -7.36
N PRO A 2 23.02 8.17 -7.61
CA PRO A 2 21.70 8.72 -7.35
C PRO A 2 20.56 7.98 -8.07
N GLU A 3 20.77 7.56 -9.28
CA GLU A 3 19.76 6.89 -10.09
C GLU A 3 19.42 5.48 -9.60
N LYS A 4 20.19 4.94 -8.67
CA LYS A 4 19.93 3.60 -8.08
C LYS A 4 19.70 3.66 -6.57
N ALA A 5 19.63 4.86 -6.01
CA ALA A 5 19.51 5.02 -4.55
C ALA A 5 18.14 4.56 -4.04
N SER A 6 17.07 4.94 -4.73
CA SER A 6 15.72 4.52 -4.36
C SER A 6 15.45 3.12 -4.93
N ARG A 7 15.24 2.15 -4.04
CA ARG A 7 15.06 0.75 -4.43
C ARG A 7 14.16 -0.01 -3.46
N ALA A 8 12.94 0.50 -3.33
CA ALA A 8 11.93 -0.14 -2.51
C ALA A 8 11.70 -1.59 -2.97
N TYR A 9 11.51 -2.49 -2.02
CA TYR A 9 11.33 -3.93 -2.23
C TYR A 9 12.57 -4.68 -2.75
N ASP A 10 13.67 -3.97 -2.91
CA ASP A 10 14.94 -4.60 -3.33
C ASP A 10 15.61 -5.27 -2.13
N ALA A 11 16.26 -6.42 -2.35
CA ALA A 11 16.97 -7.13 -1.29
C ALA A 11 18.16 -6.32 -0.75
N ASN A 12 18.73 -5.44 -1.56
CA ASN A 12 19.89 -4.63 -1.19
C ASN A 12 19.51 -3.20 -0.76
N ARG A 13 18.25 -2.95 -0.46
CA ARG A 13 17.81 -1.63 0.02
C ARG A 13 18.48 -1.31 1.36
N ASP A 14 18.82 -0.06 1.56
CA ASP A 14 19.58 0.37 2.73
C ASP A 14 19.07 1.68 3.36
N GLY A 15 17.78 1.93 3.26
CA GLY A 15 17.15 3.06 3.94
C GLY A 15 16.28 3.90 3.02
N PHE A 16 15.92 5.07 3.54
CA PHE A 16 15.01 5.97 2.87
C PHE A 16 15.71 6.87 1.87
N VAL A 17 15.01 7.19 0.78
CA VAL A 17 15.37 8.29 -0.09
C VAL A 17 14.24 9.29 -0.01
N ILE A 18 14.52 10.50 0.42
CA ILE A 18 13.51 11.54 0.60
C ILE A 18 12.95 11.93 -0.76
N ALA A 19 11.65 11.87 -0.89
CA ALA A 19 10.95 12.23 -2.11
C ALA A 19 9.54 12.69 -1.77
N GLY A 20 8.89 13.30 -2.74
CA GLY A 20 7.50 13.70 -2.61
C GLY A 20 6.66 13.03 -3.68
N GLY A 21 5.37 13.01 -3.44
CA GLY A 21 4.45 12.46 -4.42
C GLY A 21 3.02 12.53 -3.92
N GLY A 22 2.10 12.31 -4.83
CA GLY A 22 0.69 12.24 -4.48
C GLY A 22 -0.05 11.41 -5.51
N ALA A 23 -1.13 10.80 -5.06
CA ALA A 23 -1.98 10.01 -5.93
C ALA A 23 -3.43 10.13 -5.46
N VAL A 24 -4.34 9.96 -6.41
CA VAL A 24 -5.78 9.98 -6.12
C VAL A 24 -6.41 8.76 -6.75
N VAL A 25 -7.21 8.06 -5.97
CA VAL A 25 -8.00 6.92 -6.44
C VAL A 25 -9.47 7.26 -6.22
N VAL A 26 -10.29 7.05 -7.24
CA VAL A 26 -11.73 7.24 -7.15
C VAL A 26 -12.34 5.91 -6.71
N VAL A 27 -13.01 5.93 -5.56
CA VAL A 27 -13.70 4.76 -5.00
C VAL A 27 -15.20 5.00 -5.14
N GLU A 28 -15.88 4.05 -5.73
CA GLU A 28 -17.31 4.16 -6.05
C GLU A 28 -18.03 2.85 -5.69
N GLU A 29 -19.25 2.95 -5.19
CA GLU A 29 -20.05 1.77 -4.89
C GLU A 29 -20.31 0.98 -6.18
N LEU A 30 -20.21 -0.36 -6.10
CA LEU A 30 -20.22 -1.23 -7.28
C LEU A 30 -21.50 -1.09 -8.12
N GLU A 31 -22.66 -1.15 -7.48
CA GLU A 31 -23.93 -1.08 -8.22
C GLU A 31 -24.11 0.28 -8.93
N HIS A 32 -23.67 1.34 -8.29
CA HIS A 32 -23.69 2.67 -8.87
C HIS A 32 -22.76 2.75 -10.11
N ALA A 33 -21.58 2.19 -10.00
CA ALA A 33 -20.62 2.16 -11.11
C ALA A 33 -21.17 1.35 -12.29
N LEU A 34 -21.75 0.19 -12.03
CA LEU A 34 -22.36 -0.66 -13.06
C LEU A 34 -23.52 0.05 -13.74
N ALA A 35 -24.38 0.72 -12.96
CA ALA A 35 -25.57 1.39 -13.50
C ALA A 35 -25.23 2.50 -14.49
N ARG A 36 -24.10 3.19 -14.30
CA ARG A 36 -23.68 4.26 -15.21
C ARG A 36 -22.72 3.79 -16.32
N GLY A 37 -22.44 2.50 -16.39
CA GLY A 37 -21.55 1.95 -17.40
C GLY A 37 -20.08 2.35 -17.22
N ALA A 38 -19.67 2.59 -15.99
CA ALA A 38 -18.29 3.00 -15.70
C ALA A 38 -17.29 1.90 -16.03
N LYS A 39 -16.08 2.33 -16.42
CA LYS A 39 -14.96 1.40 -16.55
C LYS A 39 -14.45 1.07 -15.16
N ILE A 40 -14.54 -0.20 -14.76
CA ILE A 40 -14.11 -0.68 -13.45
C ILE A 40 -12.74 -1.34 -13.61
N TYR A 41 -11.74 -0.83 -12.89
CA TYR A 41 -10.39 -1.37 -12.93
C TYR A 41 -10.21 -2.54 -11.97
N ALA A 42 -10.85 -2.47 -10.80
CA ALA A 42 -10.71 -3.48 -9.77
C ALA A 42 -11.81 -3.31 -8.74
N GLU A 43 -12.00 -4.31 -7.91
CA GLU A 43 -12.91 -4.25 -6.76
C GLU A 43 -12.08 -4.38 -5.49
N ILE A 44 -12.33 -3.52 -4.52
CA ILE A 44 -11.67 -3.60 -3.21
C ILE A 44 -12.45 -4.59 -2.36
N VAL A 45 -11.81 -5.69 -1.99
CA VAL A 45 -12.49 -6.78 -1.27
C VAL A 45 -11.95 -7.04 0.12
N GLY A 46 -10.97 -6.26 0.56
CA GLY A 46 -10.40 -6.46 1.89
C GLY A 46 -9.65 -5.25 2.37
N TYR A 47 -9.44 -5.18 3.68
CA TYR A 47 -8.77 -4.05 4.32
C TYR A 47 -7.99 -4.52 5.52
N GLY A 48 -6.82 -3.91 5.73
CA GLY A 48 -6.02 -4.15 6.91
C GLY A 48 -5.24 -2.91 7.30
N ALA A 49 -5.13 -2.69 8.60
CA ALA A 49 -4.35 -1.60 9.15
C ALA A 49 -3.77 -2.04 10.48
N THR A 50 -2.49 -1.81 10.68
CA THR A 50 -1.80 -2.16 11.92
C THR A 50 -0.83 -1.07 12.30
N SER A 51 -0.47 -1.01 13.58
CA SER A 51 0.57 -0.13 14.07
C SER A 51 1.81 -0.96 14.36
N ASP A 52 2.96 -0.43 13.99
CA ASP A 52 4.25 -1.06 14.25
C ASP A 52 5.03 -0.16 15.22
N GLY A 53 5.01 -0.53 16.49
CA GLY A 53 5.70 0.22 17.55
C GLY A 53 7.14 -0.20 17.79
N TYR A 54 7.72 -0.99 16.91
CA TYR A 54 9.05 -1.53 17.09
C TYR A 54 10.12 -0.44 17.12
N ASP A 55 10.11 0.45 16.11
CA ASP A 55 11.12 1.49 15.98
C ASP A 55 10.50 2.69 15.25
N MET A 56 11.04 3.90 15.53
CA MET A 56 10.53 5.12 14.91
C MET A 56 10.81 5.15 13.39
N VAL A 57 11.89 4.54 12.95
CA VAL A 57 12.36 4.63 11.57
C VAL A 57 12.35 3.28 10.85
N ALA A 58 12.76 2.21 11.53
CA ALA A 58 12.92 0.89 10.93
C ALA A 58 11.73 -0.01 11.25
N PRO A 59 10.87 -0.34 10.25
CA PRO A 59 9.78 -1.26 10.48
C PRO A 59 10.28 -2.65 10.88
N SER A 60 9.53 -3.34 11.74
CA SER A 60 9.88 -4.70 12.16
C SER A 60 9.64 -5.75 11.07
N GLY A 61 8.77 -5.43 10.12
CA GLY A 61 8.27 -6.40 9.14
C GLY A 61 7.06 -7.17 9.62
N GLU A 62 6.94 -7.41 10.91
CA GLU A 62 5.80 -8.11 11.51
C GLU A 62 4.51 -7.30 11.36
N GLY A 63 4.57 -5.99 11.58
CA GLY A 63 3.40 -5.13 11.43
C GLY A 63 2.82 -5.16 10.03
N ALA A 64 3.69 -5.08 9.01
CA ALA A 64 3.27 -5.15 7.61
C ALA A 64 2.69 -6.53 7.27
N GLU A 65 3.32 -7.59 7.73
CA GLU A 65 2.83 -8.96 7.51
C GLU A 65 1.44 -9.15 8.11
N ARG A 66 1.24 -8.70 9.36
CA ARG A 66 -0.05 -8.78 10.05
C ARG A 66 -1.13 -7.98 9.33
N CYS A 67 -0.77 -6.80 8.82
CA CYS A 67 -1.67 -5.96 8.04
C CYS A 67 -2.12 -6.67 6.77
N MET A 68 -1.21 -7.26 6.03
CA MET A 68 -1.53 -8.00 4.80
C MET A 68 -2.43 -9.19 5.07
N LYS A 69 -2.14 -9.97 6.13
CA LYS A 69 -2.98 -11.09 6.53
C LYS A 69 -4.39 -10.65 6.92
N GLN A 70 -4.49 -9.52 7.60
CA GLN A 70 -5.77 -8.93 7.99
C GLN A 70 -6.61 -8.57 6.76
N ALA A 71 -5.99 -7.95 5.76
CA ALA A 71 -6.68 -7.61 4.52
C ALA A 71 -7.17 -8.85 3.76
N MET A 72 -6.36 -9.90 3.72
CA MET A 72 -6.73 -11.15 3.06
C MET A 72 -7.83 -11.92 3.79
N ALA A 73 -7.99 -11.69 5.09
CA ALA A 73 -8.99 -12.39 5.91
C ALA A 73 -10.38 -11.74 5.84
N THR A 74 -10.49 -10.55 5.28
CA THR A 74 -11.79 -9.81 5.18
C THR A 74 -12.41 -9.80 3.77
#